data_b14421a364eac538767ea54256597de3
#
_entry.id   b14421a364eac538767ea54256597de3
#
_cell.length_a   1.000
_cell.length_b   1.000
_cell.length_c   1.000
_cell.angle_alpha   90.00
_cell.angle_beta   90.00
_cell.angle_gamma   90.00
#
_symmetry.space_group_name_H-M   'P 1'
#
loop_
_entity.id
_entity.type
_entity.pdbx_description
1 polymer ?
#
loop_
_entity_poly.entity_id
_entity_poly.type
_entity_poly.pdbx_seq_one_letter_code
_entity_poly.pdbx_strand_id
1 'polypeptide(L)'
;MIRPRCPWMWLAVATLFCACVLLKLNGSSVGIWTELLHESKPPPGLLLFIPKGVRADEWHGWTPAALSQSRQTPRFPVENLTLGGGRAPLLMSVPVAYYTTLFRPQLWGFFVFEFERGFSFYWCVKVFGLLIASGWFLREIGIRDRKIIILGALWIFFSGYVQWWFSSPAMLPEMITTWAVCTGCAIRFFKQTGPWKTMAAFGAFVFCGINFVLCMYPPYQIPLLLLMVAVLAGAYFTRRFEDGFERRRGLILIGTAVSVVIVLLIPFWIDIRSTLDLVCSHRLSRFQTESWRRAFLVSIVLGTGRFFSNRRYCPWCVR
;
A
#
# COMPACT_ATOMS: atom_id res chain seq x y z
N MET A 1 9.19 -21.37 14.27
CA MET A 1 8.40 -21.87 13.15
C MET A 1 6.96 -21.93 13.60
N ILE A 2 6.06 -21.27 12.87
CA ILE A 2 4.67 -21.63 12.93
C ILE A 2 4.62 -23.03 12.34
N ARG A 3 4.55 -24.08 13.16
CA ARG A 3 4.01 -25.33 12.65
C ARG A 3 2.60 -24.95 12.17
N PRO A 4 2.28 -25.08 10.90
CA PRO A 4 0.91 -24.89 10.45
C PRO A 4 0.08 -25.95 11.18
N ARG A 5 -0.53 -25.55 12.30
CA ARG A 5 -1.43 -26.49 13.04
C ARG A 5 -2.61 -26.91 12.17
N CYS A 6 -2.74 -26.31 10.98
CA CYS A 6 -3.74 -26.70 9.99
C CYS A 6 -3.22 -26.30 8.58
N PRO A 7 -2.49 -27.17 7.86
CA PRO A 7 -2.07 -26.89 6.48
C PRO A 7 -3.26 -26.61 5.55
N TRP A 8 -4.41 -27.21 5.87
CA TRP A 8 -5.66 -27.01 5.12
C TRP A 8 -6.17 -25.57 5.13
N MET A 9 -5.91 -24.82 6.19
CA MET A 9 -6.29 -23.40 6.24
C MET A 9 -5.52 -22.57 5.20
N TRP A 10 -4.22 -22.80 5.08
CA TRP A 10 -3.42 -22.11 4.08
C TRP A 10 -3.76 -22.53 2.65
N LEU A 11 -4.05 -23.82 2.49
CA LEU A 11 -4.55 -24.35 1.21
C LEU A 11 -5.89 -23.70 0.85
N ALA A 12 -6.83 -23.61 1.78
CA ALA A 12 -8.12 -22.95 1.56
C ALA A 12 -7.97 -21.46 1.19
N VAL A 13 -7.08 -20.73 1.89
CA VAL A 13 -6.79 -19.33 1.57
C VAL A 13 -6.18 -19.20 0.17
N ALA A 14 -5.22 -20.06 -0.18
CA ALA A 14 -4.59 -20.04 -1.50
C ALA A 14 -5.61 -20.42 -2.61
N THR A 15 -6.44 -21.42 -2.37
CA THR A 15 -7.50 -21.82 -3.32
C THR A 15 -8.50 -20.69 -3.52
N LEU A 16 -8.95 -20.04 -2.44
CA LEU A 16 -9.87 -18.89 -2.54
C LEU A 16 -9.23 -17.73 -3.29
N PHE A 17 -7.97 -17.41 -3.01
CA PHE A 17 -7.21 -16.40 -3.74
C PHE A 17 -7.17 -16.72 -5.24
N CYS A 18 -6.76 -17.94 -5.60
CA CYS A 18 -6.69 -18.38 -6.98
C CYS A 18 -8.08 -18.36 -7.67
N ALA A 19 -9.13 -18.81 -6.97
CA ALA A 19 -10.49 -18.77 -7.50
C ALA A 19 -10.94 -17.33 -7.77
N CYS A 20 -10.70 -16.38 -6.86
CA CYS A 20 -11.02 -14.97 -7.08
C CYS A 20 -10.30 -14.41 -8.31
N VAL A 21 -9.01 -14.72 -8.49
CA VAL A 21 -8.23 -14.26 -9.65
C VAL A 21 -8.74 -14.88 -10.96
N LEU A 22 -9.00 -16.18 -10.97
CA LEU A 22 -9.51 -16.89 -12.15
C LEU A 22 -10.88 -16.40 -12.58
N LEU A 23 -11.76 -16.12 -11.61
CA LEU A 23 -13.10 -15.58 -11.81
C LEU A 23 -13.11 -14.05 -12.02
N LYS A 24 -11.95 -13.39 -12.05
CA LYS A 24 -11.81 -11.94 -12.24
C LYS A 24 -12.54 -11.10 -11.18
N LEU A 25 -12.67 -11.62 -9.95
CA LEU A 25 -13.37 -10.92 -8.87
C LEU A 25 -12.53 -9.77 -8.35
N ASN A 26 -13.14 -8.60 -8.21
CA ASN A 26 -12.53 -7.40 -7.66
C ASN A 26 -13.59 -6.54 -6.98
N GLY A 27 -13.16 -5.53 -6.22
CA GLY A 27 -14.05 -4.60 -5.51
C GLY A 27 -14.09 -3.20 -6.13
N SER A 28 -13.68 -3.06 -7.39
CA SER A 28 -13.68 -1.79 -8.10
C SER A 28 -15.07 -1.23 -8.33
N SER A 29 -15.20 0.10 -8.26
CA SER A 29 -16.41 0.82 -8.68
C SER A 29 -16.33 1.29 -10.15
N VAL A 30 -15.46 0.68 -10.97
CA VAL A 30 -15.29 1.05 -12.40
C VAL A 30 -16.61 0.97 -13.19
N GLY A 31 -17.55 0.14 -12.76
CA GLY A 31 -18.89 0.03 -13.36
C GLY A 31 -19.72 1.31 -13.31
N ILE A 32 -19.33 2.31 -12.51
CA ILE A 32 -20.00 3.62 -12.47
C ILE A 32 -19.93 4.36 -13.80
N TRP A 33 -18.96 4.04 -14.67
CA TRP A 33 -18.90 4.62 -16.02
C TRP A 33 -20.15 4.32 -16.84
N THR A 34 -20.78 3.16 -16.65
CA THR A 34 -22.04 2.81 -17.30
C THR A 34 -23.17 3.73 -16.89
N GLU A 35 -23.24 4.11 -15.61
CA GLU A 35 -24.23 5.09 -15.13
C GLU A 35 -23.95 6.49 -15.68
N LEU A 36 -22.67 6.92 -15.67
CA LEU A 36 -22.28 8.23 -16.16
C LEU A 36 -22.52 8.41 -17.67
N LEU A 37 -22.41 7.33 -18.43
CA LEU A 37 -22.68 7.31 -19.87
C LEU A 37 -24.17 7.09 -20.21
N HIS A 38 -25.03 7.07 -19.19
CA HIS A 38 -26.49 6.87 -19.34
C HIS A 38 -26.86 5.57 -20.06
N GLU A 39 -26.06 4.51 -19.89
CA GLU A 39 -26.41 3.22 -20.40
C GLU A 39 -27.49 2.58 -19.51
N SER A 40 -28.62 2.17 -20.13
CA SER A 40 -29.79 1.63 -19.42
C SER A 40 -29.61 0.22 -18.88
N LYS A 41 -28.46 -0.41 -19.11
CA LYS A 41 -28.16 -1.77 -18.68
C LYS A 41 -27.28 -1.77 -17.44
N PRO A 42 -27.50 -2.72 -16.49
CA PRO A 42 -26.59 -2.87 -15.37
C PRO A 42 -25.16 -3.08 -15.89
N PRO A 43 -24.14 -2.53 -15.20
CA PRO A 43 -22.74 -2.66 -15.62
C PRO A 43 -22.37 -4.13 -15.80
N PRO A 44 -21.79 -4.52 -16.94
CA PRO A 44 -21.37 -5.90 -17.16
C PRO A 44 -20.33 -6.30 -16.09
N GLY A 45 -20.52 -7.47 -15.48
CA GLY A 45 -19.62 -7.99 -14.45
C GLY A 45 -19.93 -7.54 -13.02
N LEU A 46 -20.94 -6.71 -12.77
CA LEU A 46 -21.40 -6.38 -11.43
C LEU A 46 -22.15 -7.59 -10.83
N LEU A 47 -21.57 -8.21 -9.78
CA LEU A 47 -22.15 -9.38 -9.11
C LEU A 47 -23.03 -9.01 -7.92
N LEU A 48 -22.58 -8.02 -7.14
CA LEU A 48 -23.19 -7.61 -5.87
C LEU A 48 -23.04 -6.09 -5.71
N PHE A 49 -24.04 -5.48 -5.07
CA PHE A 49 -24.06 -4.06 -4.71
C PHE A 49 -24.14 -3.09 -5.91
N ILE A 50 -24.12 -1.81 -5.62
CA ILE A 50 -24.15 -0.71 -6.60
C ILE A 50 -22.78 -0.03 -6.60
N PRO A 51 -22.21 0.33 -7.77
CA PRO A 51 -20.99 1.11 -7.86
C PRO A 51 -21.12 2.41 -7.06
N LYS A 52 -20.10 2.79 -6.31
CA LYS A 52 -20.12 4.00 -5.48
C LYS A 52 -19.25 5.08 -6.07
N GLY A 53 -19.78 6.29 -6.22
CA GLY A 53 -19.05 7.46 -6.69
C GLY A 53 -18.04 8.03 -5.66
N VAL A 54 -18.09 7.54 -4.41
CA VAL A 54 -17.19 7.97 -3.35
C VAL A 54 -15.79 7.46 -3.64
N ARG A 55 -14.78 8.32 -3.60
CA ARG A 55 -13.37 7.97 -3.89
C ARG A 55 -13.18 7.49 -5.32
N ALA A 56 -13.30 8.42 -6.24
CA ALA A 56 -13.12 8.19 -7.68
C ALA A 56 -11.67 7.83 -8.09
N ASP A 57 -10.69 7.95 -7.21
CA ASP A 57 -9.26 7.86 -7.53
C ASP A 57 -8.88 6.57 -8.28
N GLU A 58 -9.53 5.46 -7.95
CA GLU A 58 -9.27 4.18 -8.61
C GLU A 58 -9.85 4.16 -10.02
N TRP A 59 -11.17 4.25 -10.15
CA TRP A 59 -11.85 4.08 -11.43
C TRP A 59 -11.74 5.30 -12.36
N HIS A 60 -11.48 6.50 -11.84
CA HIS A 60 -11.31 7.73 -12.60
C HIS A 60 -9.85 7.98 -13.01
N GLY A 61 -8.88 7.62 -12.18
CA GLY A 61 -7.47 7.91 -12.40
C GLY A 61 -6.59 6.68 -12.58
N TRP A 62 -6.56 5.80 -11.60
CA TRP A 62 -5.60 4.71 -11.58
C TRP A 62 -5.90 3.61 -12.61
N THR A 63 -7.15 3.17 -12.70
CA THR A 63 -7.55 2.11 -13.66
C THR A 63 -7.30 2.54 -15.11
N PRO A 64 -7.69 3.76 -15.56
CA PRO A 64 -7.31 4.25 -16.88
C PRO A 64 -5.81 4.33 -17.10
N ALA A 65 -5.04 4.79 -16.11
CA ALA A 65 -3.60 4.86 -16.21
C ALA A 65 -2.95 3.46 -16.32
N ALA A 66 -3.37 2.49 -15.51
CA ALA A 66 -2.91 1.12 -15.59
C ALA A 66 -3.28 0.47 -16.92
N LEU A 67 -4.48 0.74 -17.44
CA LEU A 67 -4.93 0.27 -18.76
C LEU A 67 -4.09 0.89 -19.88
N SER A 68 -3.83 2.20 -19.82
CA SER A 68 -2.91 2.87 -20.76
C SER A 68 -1.53 2.22 -20.77
N GLN A 69 -0.96 1.93 -19.60
CA GLN A 69 0.32 1.22 -19.48
C GLN A 69 0.29 -0.17 -20.12
N SER A 70 -0.83 -0.90 -19.98
CA SER A 70 -0.97 -2.25 -20.54
C SER A 70 -1.07 -2.27 -22.07
N ARG A 71 -1.51 -1.17 -22.68
CA ARG A 71 -1.72 -1.03 -24.15
C ARG A 71 -0.51 -0.48 -24.89
N GLN A 72 0.54 -0.08 -24.20
CA GLN A 72 1.78 0.38 -24.83
C GLN A 72 2.57 -0.79 -25.44
N THR A 73 3.47 -0.48 -26.35
CA THR A 73 4.42 -1.42 -26.94
C THR A 73 5.84 -0.88 -26.77
N PRO A 74 6.69 -1.50 -25.91
CA PRO A 74 6.41 -2.68 -25.07
C PRO A 74 5.38 -2.37 -23.96
N ARG A 75 4.75 -3.40 -23.41
CA ARG A 75 3.78 -3.26 -22.30
C ARG A 75 4.48 -2.73 -21.05
N PHE A 76 3.80 -1.84 -20.33
CA PHE A 76 4.23 -1.26 -19.05
C PHE A 76 5.57 -0.52 -19.13
N PRO A 77 5.76 0.40 -20.09
CA PRO A 77 7.02 1.12 -20.26
C PRO A 77 7.30 2.06 -19.08
N VAL A 78 8.57 2.42 -18.92
CA VAL A 78 9.02 3.42 -17.93
C VAL A 78 8.56 4.82 -18.31
N GLU A 79 8.45 5.10 -19.60
CA GLU A 79 7.99 6.37 -20.15
C GLU A 79 6.72 6.16 -20.95
N ASN A 80 5.69 6.97 -20.67
CA ASN A 80 4.41 6.90 -21.36
C ASN A 80 3.88 8.33 -21.57
N LEU A 81 3.88 8.80 -22.82
CA LEU A 81 3.42 10.13 -23.19
C LEU A 81 1.96 10.40 -22.80
N THR A 82 1.11 9.38 -22.80
CA THR A 82 -0.31 9.52 -22.43
C THR A 82 -0.52 9.77 -20.92
N LEU A 83 0.52 9.60 -20.12
CA LEU A 83 0.51 9.85 -18.68
C LEU A 83 1.29 11.10 -18.27
N GLY A 84 1.42 12.06 -19.16
CA GLY A 84 2.10 13.33 -18.89
C GLY A 84 3.56 13.39 -19.33
N GLY A 85 4.08 12.34 -19.96
CA GLY A 85 5.45 12.25 -20.44
C GLY A 85 6.48 11.95 -19.36
N GLY A 86 7.75 11.84 -19.76
CA GLY A 86 8.85 11.47 -18.88
C GLY A 86 8.62 10.15 -18.15
N ARG A 87 9.17 10.05 -16.95
CA ARG A 87 9.07 8.84 -16.08
C ARG A 87 7.89 8.89 -15.11
N ALA A 88 6.81 9.59 -15.46
CA ALA A 88 5.61 9.73 -14.65
C ALA A 88 5.01 8.38 -14.21
N PRO A 89 5.02 7.28 -15.01
CA PRO A 89 4.56 5.97 -14.57
C PRO A 89 5.23 5.45 -13.30
N LEU A 90 6.48 5.82 -13.03
CA LEU A 90 7.19 5.43 -11.81
C LEU A 90 6.60 6.06 -10.54
N LEU A 91 5.96 7.23 -10.66
CA LEU A 91 5.34 7.97 -9.56
C LEU A 91 3.88 7.56 -9.29
N MET A 92 3.19 7.05 -10.31
CA MET A 92 1.74 6.81 -10.26
C MET A 92 1.33 5.48 -9.62
N SER A 93 2.26 4.70 -9.12
CA SER A 93 1.97 3.36 -8.56
C SER A 93 1.27 2.38 -9.51
N VAL A 94 1.36 2.61 -10.82
CA VAL A 94 0.85 1.72 -11.87
C VAL A 94 1.85 0.60 -12.19
N PRO A 95 1.42 -0.46 -12.89
CA PRO A 95 2.36 -1.49 -13.38
C PRO A 95 3.40 -0.87 -14.33
N VAL A 96 4.68 -1.10 -14.04
CA VAL A 96 5.81 -0.62 -14.86
C VAL A 96 6.86 -1.71 -14.93
N ALA A 97 7.42 -1.96 -16.12
CA ALA A 97 8.52 -2.91 -16.32
C ALA A 97 9.84 -2.29 -15.81
N TYR A 98 9.96 -2.20 -14.50
CA TYR A 98 11.09 -1.59 -13.81
C TYR A 98 11.42 -2.38 -12.54
N TYR A 99 12.68 -2.34 -12.09
CA TYR A 99 13.16 -3.17 -10.99
C TYR A 99 12.36 -2.97 -9.68
N THR A 100 11.84 -1.76 -9.41
CA THR A 100 11.06 -1.49 -8.22
C THR A 100 9.75 -2.29 -8.16
N THR A 101 9.21 -2.71 -9.32
CA THR A 101 8.01 -3.54 -9.39
C THR A 101 8.23 -4.93 -8.80
N LEU A 102 9.48 -5.42 -8.73
CA LEU A 102 9.83 -6.67 -8.04
C LEU A 102 9.45 -6.61 -6.54
N PHE A 103 9.52 -5.44 -5.93
CA PHE A 103 9.16 -5.23 -4.52
C PHE A 103 7.69 -4.88 -4.30
N ARG A 104 6.87 -4.91 -5.36
CA ARG A 104 5.45 -4.55 -5.34
C ARG A 104 4.60 -5.74 -5.78
N PRO A 105 4.46 -6.78 -4.92
CA PRO A 105 3.78 -8.03 -5.28
C PRO A 105 2.35 -7.83 -5.77
N GLN A 106 1.66 -6.77 -5.31
CA GLN A 106 0.33 -6.42 -5.78
C GLN A 106 0.27 -6.16 -7.30
N LEU A 107 1.38 -5.78 -7.93
CA LEU A 107 1.43 -5.49 -9.37
C LEU A 107 1.86 -6.68 -10.23
N TRP A 108 2.35 -7.77 -9.65
CA TRP A 108 2.90 -8.90 -10.42
C TRP A 108 1.88 -9.56 -11.34
N GLY A 109 0.62 -9.58 -10.93
CA GLY A 109 -0.45 -10.17 -11.74
C GLY A 109 -0.59 -9.56 -13.14
N PHE A 110 -0.27 -8.28 -13.31
CA PHE A 110 -0.33 -7.60 -14.61
C PHE A 110 0.74 -8.09 -15.61
N PHE A 111 1.82 -8.68 -15.11
CA PHE A 111 2.91 -9.23 -15.95
C PHE A 111 2.69 -10.70 -16.29
N VAL A 112 1.86 -11.40 -15.52
CA VAL A 112 1.61 -12.85 -15.68
C VAL A 112 0.30 -13.13 -16.43
N PHE A 113 -0.71 -12.28 -16.19
CA PHE A 113 -2.07 -12.48 -16.72
C PHE A 113 -2.46 -11.37 -17.70
N GLU A 114 -3.63 -11.55 -18.36
CA GLU A 114 -4.31 -10.42 -19.02
C GLU A 114 -4.73 -9.37 -17.98
N PHE A 115 -5.11 -8.18 -18.49
CA PHE A 115 -5.36 -7.01 -17.63
C PHE A 115 -6.40 -7.27 -16.53
N GLU A 116 -7.53 -7.92 -16.86
CA GLU A 116 -8.63 -8.15 -15.91
C GLU A 116 -8.25 -9.11 -14.79
N ARG A 117 -7.51 -10.21 -15.09
CA ARG A 117 -6.98 -11.10 -14.04
C ARG A 117 -5.84 -10.45 -13.26
N GLY A 118 -4.99 -9.67 -13.92
CA GLY A 118 -3.98 -8.85 -13.24
C GLY A 118 -4.60 -7.85 -12.26
N PHE A 119 -5.72 -7.25 -12.65
CA PHE A 119 -6.48 -6.33 -11.80
C PHE A 119 -7.14 -7.06 -10.62
N SER A 120 -7.75 -8.23 -10.86
CA SER A 120 -8.26 -9.06 -9.76
C SER A 120 -7.15 -9.50 -8.80
N PHE A 121 -5.99 -9.91 -9.33
CA PHE A 121 -4.81 -10.24 -8.53
C PHE A 121 -4.40 -9.06 -7.63
N TYR A 122 -4.34 -7.85 -8.17
CA TYR A 122 -4.05 -6.62 -7.42
C TYR A 122 -5.01 -6.45 -6.23
N TRP A 123 -6.32 -6.60 -6.45
CA TRP A 123 -7.33 -6.53 -5.40
C TRP A 123 -7.20 -7.64 -4.37
N CYS A 124 -6.97 -8.88 -4.81
CA CYS A 124 -6.78 -10.02 -3.92
C CYS A 124 -5.56 -9.84 -3.03
N VAL A 125 -4.42 -9.37 -3.56
CA VAL A 125 -3.23 -9.10 -2.74
C VAL A 125 -3.51 -8.05 -1.67
N LYS A 126 -4.28 -7.00 -1.96
CA LYS A 126 -4.68 -6.00 -0.96
C LYS A 126 -5.52 -6.60 0.15
N VAL A 127 -6.54 -7.41 -0.19
CA VAL A 127 -7.44 -8.03 0.79
C VAL A 127 -6.71 -9.06 1.65
N PHE A 128 -6.15 -10.08 1.00
CA PHE A 128 -5.49 -11.18 1.71
C PHE A 128 -4.21 -10.73 2.41
N GLY A 129 -3.43 -9.85 1.76
CA GLY A 129 -2.22 -9.29 2.33
C GLY A 129 -2.49 -8.53 3.62
N LEU A 130 -3.49 -7.65 3.63
CA LEU A 130 -3.85 -6.89 4.82
C LEU A 130 -4.32 -7.78 5.97
N LEU A 131 -5.19 -8.75 5.70
CA LEU A 131 -5.70 -9.68 6.73
C LEU A 131 -4.58 -10.54 7.32
N ILE A 132 -3.74 -11.12 6.45
CA ILE A 132 -2.63 -11.99 6.87
C ILE A 132 -1.57 -11.20 7.65
N ALA A 133 -1.15 -10.04 7.12
CA ALA A 133 -0.13 -9.21 7.76
C ALA A 133 -0.60 -8.67 9.11
N SER A 134 -1.84 -8.21 9.20
CA SER A 134 -2.43 -7.73 10.45
C SER A 134 -2.51 -8.85 11.50
N GLY A 135 -3.02 -10.03 11.12
CA GLY A 135 -3.08 -11.17 12.03
C GLY A 135 -1.69 -11.66 12.48
N TRP A 136 -0.70 -11.64 11.58
CA TRP A 136 0.68 -11.97 11.92
C TRP A 136 1.32 -10.93 12.87
N PHE A 137 1.12 -9.64 12.58
CA PHE A 137 1.60 -8.55 13.43
C PHE A 137 1.03 -8.62 14.85
N LEU A 138 -0.28 -8.85 14.99
CA LEU A 138 -0.93 -9.02 16.30
C LEU A 138 -0.29 -10.14 17.13
N ARG A 139 0.15 -11.22 16.49
CA ARG A 139 0.91 -12.28 17.18
C ARG A 139 2.31 -11.83 17.60
N GLU A 140 3.00 -11.05 16.78
CA GLU A 140 4.36 -10.59 17.09
C GLU A 140 4.40 -9.61 18.26
N ILE A 141 3.36 -8.79 18.42
CA ILE A 141 3.22 -7.92 19.60
C ILE A 141 2.80 -8.67 20.86
N GLY A 142 2.46 -9.96 20.77
CA GLY A 142 2.25 -10.84 21.93
C GLY A 142 0.84 -11.36 22.11
N ILE A 143 -0.11 -11.05 21.27
CA ILE A 143 -1.46 -11.59 21.33
C ILE A 143 -1.41 -13.09 20.98
N ARG A 144 -1.90 -13.95 21.90
CA ARG A 144 -1.87 -15.41 21.78
C ARG A 144 -3.21 -16.02 21.39
N ASP A 145 -4.31 -15.38 21.82
CA ASP A 145 -5.66 -15.86 21.54
C ASP A 145 -5.96 -15.71 20.04
N ARG A 146 -6.31 -16.83 19.41
CA ARG A 146 -6.61 -16.90 17.99
C ARG A 146 -7.87 -16.11 17.62
N LYS A 147 -8.89 -16.07 18.50
CA LYS A 147 -10.12 -15.33 18.25
C LYS A 147 -9.84 -13.83 18.25
N ILE A 148 -9.06 -13.35 19.22
CA ILE A 148 -8.66 -11.95 19.30
C ILE A 148 -7.84 -11.54 18.09
N ILE A 149 -6.93 -12.41 17.61
CA ILE A 149 -6.13 -12.15 16.38
C ILE A 149 -7.04 -12.01 15.16
N ILE A 150 -7.98 -12.93 14.98
CA ILE A 150 -8.92 -12.89 13.85
C ILE A 150 -9.81 -11.64 13.94
N LEU A 151 -10.41 -11.39 15.10
CA LEU A 151 -11.25 -10.21 15.30
C LEU A 151 -10.47 -8.91 15.10
N GLY A 152 -9.24 -8.83 15.60
CA GLY A 152 -8.39 -7.66 15.40
C GLY A 152 -8.01 -7.43 13.93
N ALA A 153 -7.68 -8.49 13.18
CA ALA A 153 -7.40 -8.38 11.76
C ALA A 153 -8.65 -7.94 10.97
N LEU A 154 -9.81 -8.49 11.29
CA LEU A 154 -11.09 -8.10 10.70
C LEU A 154 -11.46 -6.66 11.09
N TRP A 155 -11.24 -6.27 12.35
CA TRP A 155 -11.46 -4.89 12.80
C TRP A 155 -10.63 -3.88 12.01
N ILE A 156 -9.34 -4.16 11.80
CA ILE A 156 -8.47 -3.32 10.96
C ILE A 156 -9.03 -3.26 9.54
N PHE A 157 -9.35 -4.41 8.96
CA PHE A 157 -9.85 -4.51 7.58
C PHE A 157 -11.17 -3.74 7.40
N PHE A 158 -12.16 -3.95 8.27
CA PHE A 158 -13.48 -3.32 8.19
C PHE A 158 -13.56 -1.94 8.85
N SER A 159 -12.44 -1.39 9.35
CA SER A 159 -12.45 -0.03 9.87
C SER A 159 -12.88 0.96 8.79
N GLY A 160 -13.71 1.94 9.13
CA GLY A 160 -14.17 2.96 8.18
C GLY A 160 -13.02 3.69 7.51
N TYR A 161 -11.90 3.85 8.22
CA TYR A 161 -10.69 4.48 7.69
C TYR A 161 -10.05 3.65 6.57
N VAL A 162 -9.87 2.33 6.77
CA VAL A 162 -9.32 1.43 5.75
C VAL A 162 -10.28 1.29 4.57
N GLN A 163 -11.57 1.10 4.84
CA GLN A 163 -12.58 0.94 3.78
C GLN A 163 -12.72 2.20 2.92
N TRP A 164 -12.62 3.38 3.52
CA TRP A 164 -12.65 4.65 2.78
C TRP A 164 -11.50 4.76 1.77
N TRP A 165 -10.31 4.27 2.13
CA TRP A 165 -9.11 4.35 1.30
C TRP A 165 -8.80 3.06 0.54
N PHE A 166 -9.68 2.07 0.61
CA PHE A 166 -9.41 0.75 0.04
C PHE A 166 -9.33 0.78 -1.49
N SER A 167 -10.16 1.57 -2.14
CA SER A 167 -10.18 1.74 -3.60
C SER A 167 -9.12 2.71 -4.13
N SER A 168 -8.41 3.43 -3.27
CA SER A 168 -7.28 4.26 -3.72
C SER A 168 -6.05 3.40 -4.01
N PRO A 169 -5.37 3.63 -5.14
CA PRO A 169 -4.20 2.87 -5.54
C PRO A 169 -3.01 3.16 -4.63
N ALA A 170 -2.24 2.10 -4.30
CA ALA A 170 -1.03 2.16 -3.49
C ALA A 170 -1.16 3.03 -2.22
N MET A 171 -2.33 2.94 -1.61
CA MET A 171 -2.68 3.76 -0.46
C MET A 171 -2.68 2.94 0.83
N LEU A 172 -3.65 3.19 1.69
CA LEU A 172 -3.64 2.74 3.06
C LEU A 172 -3.55 1.22 3.26
N PRO A 173 -4.28 0.36 2.49
CA PRO A 173 -4.20 -1.09 2.70
C PRO A 173 -2.78 -1.64 2.48
N GLU A 174 -2.11 -1.22 1.41
CA GLU A 174 -0.74 -1.62 1.10
C GLU A 174 0.24 -1.08 2.15
N MET A 175 0.07 0.18 2.56
CA MET A 175 0.91 0.78 3.60
C MET A 175 0.76 0.07 4.94
N ILE A 176 -0.46 -0.25 5.38
CA ILE A 176 -0.69 -0.99 6.63
C ILE A 176 -0.11 -2.41 6.52
N THR A 177 -0.30 -3.08 5.39
CA THR A 177 0.26 -4.42 5.15
C THR A 177 1.77 -4.42 5.31
N THR A 178 2.45 -3.54 4.60
CA THR A 178 3.93 -3.45 4.62
C THR A 178 4.45 -2.94 5.96
N TRP A 179 3.77 -1.96 6.57
CA TRP A 179 4.04 -1.47 7.91
C TRP A 179 3.94 -2.58 8.97
N ALA A 180 2.88 -3.38 8.93
CA ALA A 180 2.68 -4.48 9.87
C ALA A 180 3.79 -5.53 9.76
N VAL A 181 4.21 -5.86 8.53
CA VAL A 181 5.32 -6.78 8.30
C VAL A 181 6.64 -6.18 8.79
N CYS A 182 6.96 -4.93 8.43
CA CYS A 182 8.19 -4.28 8.87
C CYS A 182 8.28 -4.19 10.40
N THR A 183 7.19 -3.76 11.06
CA THR A 183 7.15 -3.63 12.52
C THR A 183 7.31 -4.99 13.20
N GLY A 184 6.61 -6.02 12.72
CA GLY A 184 6.74 -7.38 13.26
C GLY A 184 8.14 -7.97 13.05
N CYS A 185 8.77 -7.74 11.89
CA CYS A 185 10.15 -8.14 11.64
C CYS A 185 11.13 -7.41 12.57
N ALA A 186 10.95 -6.09 12.77
CA ALA A 186 11.78 -5.31 13.68
C ALA A 186 11.68 -5.82 15.13
N ILE A 187 10.49 -6.19 15.60
CA ILE A 187 10.31 -6.85 16.92
C ILE A 187 11.08 -8.18 16.98
N ARG A 188 11.08 -8.97 15.90
CA ARG A 188 11.83 -10.24 15.83
C ARG A 188 13.34 -10.05 15.88
N PHE A 189 13.88 -8.95 15.39
CA PHE A 189 15.32 -8.70 15.41
C PHE A 189 15.88 -8.60 16.82
N PHE A 190 15.06 -8.22 17.80
CA PHE A 190 15.46 -8.22 19.21
C PHE A 190 15.43 -9.61 19.87
N LYS A 191 14.84 -10.62 19.23
CA LYS A 191 14.75 -11.98 19.78
C LYS A 191 15.88 -12.86 19.27
N GLN A 192 16.40 -13.71 20.13
CA GLN A 192 17.28 -14.80 19.69
C GLN A 192 16.50 -15.78 18.81
N THR A 193 16.73 -15.69 17.52
CA THR A 193 16.16 -16.62 16.53
C THR A 193 17.29 -17.24 15.72
N GLY A 194 17.08 -18.46 15.23
CA GLY A 194 18.08 -19.11 14.37
C GLY A 194 18.36 -18.30 13.10
N PRO A 195 19.52 -18.50 12.45
CA PRO A 195 20.01 -17.67 11.34
C PRO A 195 19.01 -17.58 10.20
N TRP A 196 18.39 -18.67 9.79
CA TRP A 196 17.40 -18.68 8.71
C TRP A 196 16.17 -17.84 8.98
N LYS A 197 15.68 -17.83 10.23
CA LYS A 197 14.53 -17.01 10.62
C LYS A 197 14.90 -15.54 10.64
N THR A 198 16.12 -15.22 11.07
CA THR A 198 16.63 -13.84 11.04
C THR A 198 16.80 -13.35 9.61
N MET A 199 17.38 -14.16 8.71
CA MET A 199 17.50 -13.82 7.29
C MET A 199 16.15 -13.63 6.61
N ALA A 200 15.19 -14.53 6.87
CA ALA A 200 13.84 -14.39 6.34
C ALA A 200 13.14 -13.12 6.83
N ALA A 201 13.28 -12.78 8.12
CA ALA A 201 12.74 -11.54 8.67
C ALA A 201 13.45 -10.30 8.09
N PHE A 202 14.77 -10.37 7.89
CA PHE A 202 15.55 -9.29 7.27
C PHE A 202 15.10 -9.05 5.82
N GLY A 203 15.03 -10.11 5.01
CA GLY A 203 14.54 -10.02 3.63
C GLY A 203 13.10 -9.49 3.55
N ALA A 204 12.21 -9.95 4.43
CA ALA A 204 10.84 -9.47 4.49
C ALA A 204 10.77 -7.99 4.90
N PHE A 205 11.60 -7.54 5.84
CA PHE A 205 11.68 -6.12 6.23
C PHE A 205 12.14 -5.26 5.05
N VAL A 206 13.22 -5.65 4.37
CA VAL A 206 13.74 -4.90 3.21
C VAL A 206 12.72 -4.86 2.09
N PHE A 207 12.14 -6.01 1.74
CA PHE A 207 11.12 -6.11 0.69
C PHE A 207 9.90 -5.24 0.97
N CYS A 208 9.32 -5.35 2.16
CA CYS A 208 8.15 -4.54 2.55
C CYS A 208 8.52 -3.08 2.79
N GLY A 209 9.73 -2.79 3.28
CA GLY A 209 10.23 -1.43 3.46
C GLY A 209 10.32 -0.66 2.14
N ILE A 210 10.84 -1.31 1.10
CA ILE A 210 10.86 -0.73 -0.25
C ILE A 210 9.44 -0.48 -0.76
N ASN A 211 8.54 -1.48 -0.65
CA ASN A 211 7.15 -1.32 -1.08
C ASN A 211 6.45 -0.18 -0.30
N PHE A 212 6.69 -0.06 1.02
CA PHE A 212 6.15 1.02 1.83
C PHE A 212 6.60 2.39 1.33
N VAL A 213 7.90 2.58 1.05
CA VAL A 213 8.43 3.85 0.53
C VAL A 213 7.84 4.17 -0.84
N LEU A 214 7.71 3.17 -1.72
CA LEU A 214 7.17 3.32 -3.07
C LEU A 214 5.67 3.66 -3.13
N CYS A 215 4.94 3.60 -2.01
CA CYS A 215 3.58 4.14 -1.95
C CYS A 215 3.54 5.67 -2.12
N MET A 216 4.66 6.37 -1.79
CA MET A 216 4.87 7.80 -2.02
C MET A 216 3.72 8.70 -1.55
N TYR A 217 3.14 8.38 -0.39
CA TYR A 217 2.07 9.17 0.21
C TYR A 217 2.39 9.58 1.65
N PRO A 218 3.22 10.62 1.84
CA PRO A 218 3.68 11.07 3.16
C PRO A 218 2.59 11.29 4.22
N PRO A 219 1.38 11.78 3.88
CA PRO A 219 0.34 12.00 4.88
C PRO A 219 -0.05 10.76 5.70
N TYR A 220 0.15 9.55 5.17
CA TYR A 220 -0.08 8.29 5.90
C TYR A 220 1.21 7.60 6.29
N GLN A 221 2.27 7.74 5.52
CA GLN A 221 3.56 7.14 5.82
C GLN A 221 4.14 7.69 7.12
N ILE A 222 4.07 9.01 7.34
CA ILE A 222 4.61 9.64 8.54
C ILE A 222 3.89 9.16 9.81
N PRO A 223 2.54 9.20 9.93
CA PRO A 223 1.84 8.66 11.09
C PRO A 223 2.11 7.18 11.33
N LEU A 224 2.19 6.36 10.27
CA LEU A 224 2.49 4.94 10.40
C LEU A 224 3.94 4.71 10.88
N LEU A 225 4.91 5.51 10.44
CA LEU A 225 6.28 5.45 10.96
C LEU A 225 6.35 5.86 12.43
N LEU A 226 5.65 6.92 12.84
CA LEU A 226 5.56 7.30 14.24
C LEU A 226 4.92 6.20 15.09
N LEU A 227 3.86 5.57 14.60
CA LEU A 227 3.23 4.43 15.25
C LEU A 227 4.20 3.24 15.34
N MET A 228 4.99 2.97 14.29
CA MET A 228 6.02 1.93 14.33
C MET A 228 7.05 2.21 15.43
N VAL A 229 7.53 3.44 15.52
CA VAL A 229 8.47 3.84 16.59
C VAL A 229 7.86 3.65 17.97
N ALA A 230 6.60 4.06 18.16
CA ALA A 230 5.90 3.89 19.44
C ALA A 230 5.73 2.41 19.80
N VAL A 231 5.34 1.55 18.86
CA VAL A 231 5.20 0.10 19.06
C VAL A 231 6.56 -0.55 19.40
N LEU A 232 7.62 -0.16 18.68
CA LEU A 232 8.96 -0.68 18.93
C LEU A 232 9.51 -0.22 20.29
N ALA A 233 9.28 1.03 20.65
CA ALA A 233 9.62 1.54 21.98
C ALA A 233 8.86 0.78 23.07
N GLY A 234 7.55 0.60 22.92
CA GLY A 234 6.74 -0.20 23.84
C GLY A 234 7.26 -1.63 23.98
N ALA A 235 7.54 -2.31 22.86
CA ALA A 235 8.11 -3.65 22.86
C ALA A 235 9.50 -3.68 23.52
N TYR A 236 10.33 -2.67 23.28
CA TYR A 236 11.65 -2.56 23.88
C TYR A 236 11.58 -2.40 25.40
N PHE A 237 10.76 -1.48 25.90
CA PHE A 237 10.66 -1.24 27.35
C PHE A 237 9.98 -2.38 28.10
N THR A 238 8.96 -3.00 27.52
CA THR A 238 8.23 -4.11 28.13
C THR A 238 9.04 -5.40 28.16
N ARG A 239 9.80 -5.69 27.10
CA ARG A 239 10.47 -6.99 26.93
C ARG A 239 11.97 -6.96 27.23
N ARG A 240 12.52 -5.82 27.66
CA ARG A 240 13.95 -5.68 27.89
C ARG A 240 14.53 -6.61 28.97
N PHE A 241 13.66 -7.20 29.79
CA PHE A 241 14.02 -8.15 30.85
C PHE A 241 13.67 -9.60 30.51
N GLU A 242 13.09 -9.86 29.31
CA GLU A 242 12.83 -11.22 28.86
C GLU A 242 14.12 -11.91 28.45
N ASP A 243 14.24 -13.22 28.77
CA ASP A 243 15.36 -14.05 28.33
C ASP A 243 15.44 -14.08 26.80
N GLY A 244 16.66 -13.95 26.27
CA GLY A 244 16.90 -13.94 24.83
C GLY A 244 16.57 -12.62 24.11
N PHE A 245 16.38 -11.52 24.85
CA PHE A 245 16.24 -10.19 24.27
C PHE A 245 17.61 -9.52 24.05
N GLU A 246 18.00 -9.37 22.79
CA GLU A 246 19.31 -8.82 22.38
C GLU A 246 19.17 -7.40 21.80
N ARG A 247 19.37 -6.39 22.61
CA ARG A 247 19.22 -4.97 22.24
C ARG A 247 20.13 -4.55 21.11
N ARG A 248 21.45 -4.79 21.28
CA ARG A 248 22.48 -4.37 20.31
C ARG A 248 22.24 -5.01 18.94
N ARG A 249 21.96 -6.30 18.93
CA ARG A 249 21.64 -7.05 17.68
C ARG A 249 20.41 -6.47 16.99
N GLY A 250 19.33 -6.25 17.71
CA GLY A 250 18.10 -5.71 17.16
C GLY A 250 18.30 -4.35 16.50
N LEU A 251 18.99 -3.43 17.16
CA LEU A 251 19.28 -2.10 16.62
C LEU A 251 20.20 -2.16 15.38
N ILE A 252 21.24 -3.00 15.42
CA ILE A 252 22.14 -3.20 14.26
C ILE A 252 21.35 -3.75 13.07
N LEU A 253 20.51 -4.77 13.26
CA LEU A 253 19.72 -5.35 12.18
C LEU A 253 18.71 -4.35 11.60
N ILE A 254 18.05 -3.55 12.43
CA ILE A 254 17.14 -2.48 11.95
C ILE A 254 17.95 -1.45 11.14
N GLY A 255 19.05 -0.95 11.69
CA GLY A 255 19.88 0.03 10.99
C GLY A 255 20.41 -0.48 9.66
N THR A 256 20.92 -1.71 9.62
CA THR A 256 21.39 -2.35 8.39
C THR A 256 20.25 -2.54 7.38
N ALA A 257 19.08 -3.01 7.82
CA ALA A 257 17.94 -3.21 6.92
C ALA A 257 17.44 -1.89 6.32
N VAL A 258 17.36 -0.82 7.12
CA VAL A 258 17.01 0.54 6.65
C VAL A 258 18.05 1.05 5.65
N SER A 259 19.34 0.86 5.94
CA SER A 259 20.42 1.26 5.01
C SER A 259 20.32 0.51 3.68
N VAL A 260 20.02 -0.78 3.69
CA VAL A 260 19.80 -1.57 2.47
C VAL A 260 18.60 -1.05 1.68
N VAL A 261 17.48 -0.71 2.34
CA VAL A 261 16.31 -0.11 1.68
C VAL A 261 16.70 1.20 1.00
N ILE A 262 17.44 2.08 1.68
CA ILE A 262 17.88 3.36 1.12
C ILE A 262 18.77 3.12 -0.11
N VAL A 263 19.79 2.26 0.00
CA VAL A 263 20.73 1.97 -1.10
C VAL A 263 20.00 1.42 -2.32
N LEU A 264 19.07 0.47 -2.13
CA LEU A 264 18.30 -0.11 -3.23
C LEU A 264 17.34 0.88 -3.90
N LEU A 265 16.97 1.97 -3.22
CA LEU A 265 16.12 3.03 -3.78
C LEU A 265 16.91 4.18 -4.43
N ILE A 266 18.24 4.25 -4.28
CA ILE A 266 19.04 5.31 -4.90
C ILE A 266 18.81 5.41 -6.42
N PRO A 267 18.88 4.32 -7.22
CA PRO A 267 18.66 4.42 -8.67
C PRO A 267 17.26 4.93 -9.01
N PHE A 268 16.24 4.51 -8.24
CA PHE A 268 14.88 5.01 -8.42
C PHE A 268 14.79 6.52 -8.21
N TRP A 269 15.40 7.05 -7.14
CA TRP A 269 15.40 8.50 -6.86
C TRP A 269 16.13 9.30 -7.93
N ILE A 270 17.23 8.77 -8.45
CA ILE A 270 17.95 9.39 -9.57
C ILE A 270 17.06 9.45 -10.81
N ASP A 271 16.37 8.35 -11.10
CA ASP A 271 15.54 8.22 -12.30
C ASP A 271 14.28 9.10 -12.29
N ILE A 272 13.68 9.32 -11.13
CA ILE A 272 12.48 10.16 -11.03
C ILE A 272 12.77 11.65 -10.85
N ARG A 273 14.04 12.03 -10.61
CA ARG A 273 14.43 13.41 -10.28
C ARG A 273 13.94 14.43 -11.31
N SER A 274 14.18 14.16 -12.60
CA SER A 274 13.75 15.04 -13.68
C SER A 274 12.22 15.20 -13.75
N THR A 275 11.48 14.13 -13.49
CA THR A 275 10.01 14.15 -13.46
C THR A 275 9.52 14.91 -12.24
N LEU A 276 10.16 14.77 -11.08
CA LEU A 276 9.85 15.55 -9.89
C LEU A 276 10.12 17.04 -10.12
N ASP A 277 11.24 17.39 -10.74
CA ASP A 277 11.58 18.77 -11.07
C ASP A 277 10.53 19.37 -12.02
N LEU A 278 10.04 18.63 -13.02
CA LEU A 278 8.95 19.05 -13.89
C LEU A 278 7.65 19.29 -13.12
N VAL A 279 7.25 18.35 -12.23
CA VAL A 279 6.05 18.49 -11.41
C VAL A 279 6.16 19.67 -10.44
N CYS A 280 7.33 19.89 -9.86
CA CYS A 280 7.59 20.99 -8.92
C CYS A 280 7.78 22.34 -9.62
N SER A 281 8.35 22.36 -10.83
CA SER A 281 8.62 23.56 -11.61
C SER A 281 7.45 24.03 -12.46
N HIS A 282 6.57 23.12 -12.86
CA HIS A 282 5.24 23.53 -13.29
C HIS A 282 4.57 24.23 -12.09
N ARG A 283 4.80 25.54 -12.05
CA ARG A 283 4.24 26.46 -11.06
C ARG A 283 2.76 26.17 -10.91
N LEU A 284 2.42 25.29 -10.00
CA LEU A 284 1.22 25.49 -9.21
C LEU A 284 1.33 26.96 -8.81
N SER A 285 0.51 27.84 -9.35
CA SER A 285 0.61 29.29 -9.17
C SER A 285 1.04 29.55 -7.73
N ARG A 286 1.87 30.55 -7.46
CA ARG A 286 2.36 30.89 -6.10
C ARG A 286 1.24 30.84 -5.05
N PHE A 287 0.01 31.06 -5.46
CA PHE A 287 -1.23 30.96 -4.70
C PHE A 287 -1.54 29.56 -4.18
N GLN A 288 -1.27 28.49 -4.94
CA GLN A 288 -1.53 27.11 -4.49
C GLN A 288 -0.43 26.61 -3.55
N THR A 289 0.83 26.93 -3.81
CA THR A 289 1.94 26.53 -2.93
C THR A 289 1.89 27.23 -1.57
N GLU A 290 1.50 28.49 -1.50
CA GLU A 290 1.32 29.18 -0.21
C GLU A 290 0.08 28.69 0.54
N SER A 291 -1.04 28.41 -0.14
CA SER A 291 -2.23 27.86 0.51
C SER A 291 -2.01 26.45 1.03
N TRP A 292 -1.29 25.57 0.29
CA TRP A 292 -0.92 24.24 0.76
C TRP A 292 0.11 24.27 1.89
N ARG A 293 1.11 25.16 1.84
CA ARG A 293 2.04 25.33 2.96
C ARG A 293 1.35 25.81 4.23
N ARG A 294 0.46 26.78 4.12
CA ARG A 294 -0.33 27.28 5.27
C ARG A 294 -1.31 26.23 5.76
N ALA A 295 -2.03 25.52 4.87
CA ALA A 295 -2.92 24.44 5.26
C ALA A 295 -2.20 23.27 5.94
N PHE A 296 -1.02 22.90 5.46
CA PHE A 296 -0.20 21.83 6.03
C PHE A 296 0.36 22.21 7.42
N LEU A 297 0.88 23.43 7.54
CA LEU A 297 1.38 23.94 8.83
C LEU A 297 0.24 24.12 9.85
N VAL A 298 -0.91 24.63 9.42
CA VAL A 298 -2.09 24.84 10.28
C VAL A 298 -2.68 23.48 10.71
N SER A 299 -2.72 22.47 9.85
CA SER A 299 -3.21 21.13 10.20
C SER A 299 -2.29 20.40 11.18
N ILE A 300 -0.97 20.63 11.10
CA ILE A 300 0.00 20.07 12.05
C ILE A 300 -0.06 20.80 13.40
N VAL A 301 -0.18 22.13 13.39
CA VAL A 301 -0.11 22.96 14.62
C VAL A 301 -1.45 22.98 15.38
N LEU A 302 -2.58 22.93 14.71
CA LEU A 302 -3.88 23.12 15.34
C LEU A 302 -4.72 21.86 15.55
N GLY A 303 -4.29 20.68 15.07
CA GLY A 303 -5.01 19.41 15.30
C GLY A 303 -6.48 19.38 14.83
N THR A 304 -6.93 20.36 14.03
CA THR A 304 -8.35 20.54 13.70
C THR A 304 -8.71 19.93 12.36
N GLY A 305 -9.38 18.78 12.40
CA GLY A 305 -9.94 18.09 11.23
C GLY A 305 -11.09 18.80 10.49
N ARG A 306 -11.08 20.13 10.38
CA ARG A 306 -12.16 20.91 9.72
C ARG A 306 -11.73 21.52 8.38
N PHE A 307 -11.16 20.74 7.48
CA PHE A 307 -10.71 21.31 6.18
C PHE A 307 -11.60 21.02 4.98
N PHE A 308 -12.76 20.37 5.12
CA PHE A 308 -13.61 20.01 3.97
C PHE A 308 -14.97 20.70 3.86
N SER A 309 -15.22 21.79 4.58
CA SER A 309 -16.55 22.45 4.50
C SER A 309 -16.64 23.69 3.63
N ASN A 310 -15.60 24.11 2.94
CA ASN A 310 -15.67 25.33 2.14
C ASN A 310 -15.79 25.03 0.62
N ARG A 311 -17.03 24.93 0.15
CA ARG A 311 -17.43 24.70 -1.25
C ARG A 311 -16.91 25.73 -2.27
N ARG A 312 -16.14 26.74 -1.87
CA ARG A 312 -15.75 27.87 -2.74
C ARG A 312 -14.45 27.68 -3.53
N TYR A 313 -13.77 26.56 -3.39
CA TYR A 313 -12.47 26.34 -4.06
C TYR A 313 -12.36 24.98 -4.76
N CYS A 314 -13.46 24.54 -5.40
CA CYS A 314 -13.36 23.43 -6.34
C CYS A 314 -13.27 24.00 -7.78
N PRO A 315 -12.09 23.98 -8.46
CA PRO A 315 -11.96 24.48 -9.82
C PRO A 315 -12.74 23.67 -10.87
N TRP A 316 -13.32 22.54 -10.46
CA TRP A 316 -14.04 21.59 -11.34
C TRP A 316 -15.55 21.63 -11.21
N CYS A 317 -16.10 22.52 -10.38
CA CYS A 317 -17.53 22.80 -10.36
C CYS A 317 -17.84 23.94 -11.33
N VAL A 318 -17.67 23.72 -12.63
CA VAL A 318 -18.29 24.51 -13.68
C VAL A 318 -19.63 23.85 -14.01
N ARG A 319 -20.68 24.68 -14.04
CA ARG A 319 -22.07 24.33 -14.30
C ARG A 319 -22.26 23.50 -15.57
#